data_cd441af2c4177be4983d2db7cee943bb
#
_entry.id   cd441af2c4177be4983d2db7cee943bb
#
_cell.length_a   1.000
_cell.length_b   1.000
_cell.length_c   1.000
_cell.angle_alpha   90.00
_cell.angle_beta   90.00
_cell.angle_gamma   90.00
#
_symmetry.space_group_name_H-M   'P 1'
#
loop_
_entity.id
_entity.type
_entity.pdbx_description
1 polymer ?
#
loop_
_entity_poly.entity_id
_entity_poly.type
_entity_poly.pdbx_seq_one_letter_code
_entity_poly.pdbx_strand_id
1 'polypeptide(L)'
;GLNRNEDIEDYSSPKGLVLTLTNIVARGGNLLLGIAPDANGKIPPVMQERLLQMGKWLAVNGEAIYDTHKWRESFQWSAGAREGLKKGKYYVSGDAILAQTVCPEKGQAVKEAFFTQSVKGDVYAILPVLKSGKFVLKNIQSTNNTRISMLGLNKTLLWKQKGKNIEVTIPVIEYG
;
A
#
# COMPACT_ATOMS: atom_id res chain seq x y z
N GLY A 1 -8.20 -2.05 21.10
CA GLY A 1 -9.29 -1.99 21.95
C GLY A 1 -9.06 -2.07 23.42
N LEU A 2 -10.05 -1.59 24.14
CA LEU A 2 -10.08 -1.62 25.61
C LEU A 2 -11.33 -2.38 26.09
N ASN A 3 -12.04 -3.03 25.16
CA ASN A 3 -13.29 -3.71 25.48
C ASN A 3 -13.05 -5.22 25.64
N ARG A 4 -13.61 -5.83 26.69
CA ARG A 4 -13.51 -7.28 26.95
C ARG A 4 -14.29 -8.14 25.94
N ASN A 5 -15.15 -7.53 25.14
CA ASN A 5 -16.01 -8.19 24.15
C ASN A 5 -15.53 -7.95 22.71
N GLU A 6 -14.24 -7.70 22.50
CA GLU A 6 -13.69 -7.52 21.17
C GLU A 6 -13.49 -8.85 20.47
N ASP A 7 -14.03 -8.94 19.25
CA ASP A 7 -13.78 -10.02 18.32
C ASP A 7 -12.59 -9.71 17.41
N ILE A 8 -12.07 -10.70 16.73
CA ILE A 8 -10.95 -10.56 15.79
C ILE A 8 -11.29 -9.57 14.66
N GLU A 9 -12.57 -9.42 14.33
CA GLU A 9 -13.10 -8.50 13.32
C GLU A 9 -13.06 -7.04 13.73
N ASP A 10 -12.95 -6.76 15.03
CA ASP A 10 -12.76 -5.41 15.56
C ASP A 10 -11.34 -4.89 15.33
N TYR A 11 -10.43 -5.75 14.90
CA TYR A 11 -9.05 -5.40 14.63
C TYR A 11 -8.81 -5.23 13.13
N SER A 12 -8.11 -4.17 12.78
CA SER A 12 -7.69 -3.95 11.37
C SER A 12 -6.94 -5.16 10.82
N SER A 13 -7.25 -5.54 9.59
CA SER A 13 -6.53 -6.61 8.91
C SER A 13 -5.07 -6.21 8.65
N PRO A 14 -4.15 -7.17 8.51
CA PRO A 14 -2.76 -6.88 8.16
C PRO A 14 -2.65 -6.05 6.89
N LYS A 15 -3.46 -6.38 5.89
CA LYS A 15 -3.53 -5.64 4.62
C LYS A 15 -4.03 -4.21 4.82
N GLY A 16 -5.04 -4.02 5.65
CA GLY A 16 -5.56 -2.68 6.01
C GLY A 16 -4.49 -1.82 6.68
N LEU A 17 -3.73 -2.40 7.62
CA LEU A 17 -2.63 -1.70 8.30
C LEU A 17 -1.50 -1.31 7.35
N VAL A 18 -1.04 -2.24 6.50
CA VAL A 18 0.00 -1.96 5.50
C VAL A 18 -0.46 -0.90 4.50
N LEU A 19 -1.69 -0.99 4.00
CA LEU A 19 -2.22 0.01 3.07
C LEU A 19 -2.44 1.37 3.73
N THR A 20 -2.80 1.41 5.01
CA THR A 20 -2.88 2.65 5.79
C THR A 20 -1.52 3.31 5.91
N LEU A 21 -0.48 2.55 6.30
CA LEU A 21 0.91 3.02 6.33
C LEU A 21 1.31 3.57 4.97
N THR A 22 1.14 2.79 3.92
CA THR A 22 1.49 3.17 2.54
C THR A 22 0.79 4.45 2.09
N ASN A 23 -0.51 4.57 2.37
CA ASN A 23 -1.30 5.77 2.02
C ASN A 23 -0.82 7.02 2.75
N ILE A 24 -0.40 6.90 4.00
CA ILE A 24 0.13 8.02 4.80
C ILE A 24 1.49 8.43 4.27
N VAL A 25 2.42 7.47 4.07
CA VAL A 25 3.78 7.75 3.60
C VAL A 25 3.77 8.32 2.18
N ALA A 26 2.94 7.79 1.27
CA ALA A 26 2.79 8.34 -0.08
C ALA A 26 2.32 9.80 -0.10
N ARG A 27 1.68 10.28 0.97
CA ARG A 27 1.29 11.67 1.18
C ARG A 27 2.35 12.51 1.90
N GLY A 28 3.46 11.90 2.32
CA GLY A 28 4.54 12.55 3.04
C GLY A 28 4.33 12.62 4.56
N GLY A 29 3.43 11.79 5.10
CA GLY A 29 3.16 11.68 6.53
C GLY A 29 3.86 10.48 7.18
N ASN A 30 3.77 10.42 8.52
CA ASN A 30 4.24 9.31 9.32
C ASN A 30 3.06 8.64 10.05
N LEU A 31 3.06 7.32 10.12
CA LEU A 31 2.04 6.57 10.85
C LEU A 31 2.43 6.46 12.32
N LEU A 32 1.55 6.92 13.20
CA LEU A 32 1.55 6.58 14.62
C LEU A 32 0.47 5.52 14.86
N LEU A 33 0.89 4.29 15.10
CA LEU A 33 -0.01 3.17 15.36
C LEU A 33 -0.16 2.97 16.86
N GLY A 34 -1.37 3.24 17.39
CA GLY A 34 -1.71 2.99 18.79
C GLY A 34 -1.90 1.49 19.03
N ILE A 35 -1.29 0.98 20.09
CA ILE A 35 -1.54 -0.35 20.66
C ILE A 35 -1.98 -0.20 22.10
N ALA A 36 -2.96 -1.00 22.52
CA ALA A 36 -3.46 -0.95 23.90
C ALA A 36 -3.06 -2.25 24.63
N PRO A 37 -2.17 -2.19 25.62
CA PRO A 37 -1.89 -3.34 26.48
C PRO A 37 -3.12 -3.69 27.35
N ASP A 38 -3.18 -4.93 27.81
CA ASP A 38 -4.14 -5.37 28.81
C ASP A 38 -3.81 -4.80 30.21
N ALA A 39 -4.65 -5.13 31.21
CA ALA A 39 -4.45 -4.68 32.59
C ALA A 39 -3.14 -5.16 33.24
N ASN A 40 -2.49 -6.19 32.69
CA ASN A 40 -1.20 -6.71 33.12
C ASN A 40 -0.02 -6.14 32.32
N GLY A 41 -0.27 -5.15 31.46
CA GLY A 41 0.74 -4.55 30.61
C GLY A 41 1.14 -5.39 29.39
N LYS A 42 0.41 -6.46 29.07
CA LYS A 42 0.71 -7.33 27.93
C LYS A 42 -0.05 -6.87 26.69
N ILE A 43 0.62 -6.86 25.54
CA ILE A 43 -0.02 -6.62 24.24
C ILE A 43 -0.86 -7.86 23.89
N PRO A 44 -2.17 -7.70 23.57
CA PRO A 44 -3.01 -8.82 23.13
C PRO A 44 -2.41 -9.61 21.97
N PRO A 45 -2.55 -10.95 21.94
CA PRO A 45 -1.93 -11.80 20.91
C PRO A 45 -2.28 -11.38 19.47
N VAL A 46 -3.53 -10.99 19.23
CA VAL A 46 -3.97 -10.53 17.90
C VAL A 46 -3.21 -9.27 17.46
N MET A 47 -2.97 -8.33 18.36
CA MET A 47 -2.18 -7.12 18.04
C MET A 47 -0.71 -7.47 17.79
N GLN A 48 -0.13 -8.37 18.58
CA GLN A 48 1.23 -8.88 18.37
C GLN A 48 1.36 -9.49 16.96
N GLU A 49 0.41 -10.36 16.59
CA GLU A 49 0.39 -11.00 15.27
C GLU A 49 0.30 -9.96 14.14
N ARG A 50 -0.58 -8.97 14.26
CA ARG A 50 -0.70 -7.90 13.26
C ARG A 50 0.60 -7.10 13.08
N LEU A 51 1.27 -6.77 14.18
CA LEU A 51 2.56 -6.07 14.13
C LEU A 51 3.64 -6.94 13.48
N LEU A 52 3.68 -8.25 13.79
CA LEU A 52 4.62 -9.18 13.17
C LEU A 52 4.36 -9.34 11.67
N GLN A 53 3.11 -9.38 11.24
CA GLN A 53 2.72 -9.45 9.82
C GLN A 53 3.13 -8.17 9.07
N MET A 54 2.92 -6.99 9.68
CA MET A 54 3.46 -5.72 9.14
C MET A 54 4.98 -5.75 9.04
N GLY A 55 5.66 -6.23 10.09
CA GLY A 55 7.11 -6.36 10.13
C GLY A 55 7.65 -7.26 9.01
N LYS A 56 7.02 -8.40 8.76
CA LYS A 56 7.35 -9.29 7.65
C LYS A 56 7.20 -8.61 6.29
N TRP A 57 6.14 -7.85 6.07
CA TRP A 57 5.96 -7.08 4.85
C TRP A 57 7.05 -6.00 4.70
N LEU A 58 7.36 -5.28 5.78
CA LEU A 58 8.40 -4.25 5.79
C LEU A 58 9.80 -4.81 5.59
N ALA A 59 10.08 -6.03 6.04
CA ALA A 59 11.37 -6.69 5.79
C ALA A 59 11.67 -6.86 4.30
N VAL A 60 10.63 -6.99 3.46
CA VAL A 60 10.77 -7.10 2.00
C VAL A 60 10.61 -5.74 1.31
N ASN A 61 9.66 -4.92 1.76
CA ASN A 61 9.21 -3.73 1.04
C ASN A 61 9.61 -2.41 1.73
N GLY A 62 10.35 -2.48 2.84
CA GLY A 62 10.69 -1.32 3.66
C GLY A 62 11.47 -0.23 2.90
N GLU A 63 12.22 -0.60 1.87
CA GLU A 63 12.92 0.34 0.99
C GLU A 63 11.96 1.35 0.32
N ALA A 64 10.72 0.92 0.05
CA ALA A 64 9.69 1.81 -0.50
C ALA A 64 9.00 2.69 0.56
N ILE A 65 9.35 2.54 1.84
CA ILE A 65 8.72 3.23 2.98
C ILE A 65 9.74 4.08 3.71
N TYR A 66 10.89 3.47 4.14
CA TYR A 66 11.92 4.16 4.93
C TYR A 66 12.76 5.09 4.06
N ASP A 67 13.15 6.22 4.60
CA ASP A 67 13.97 7.22 3.92
C ASP A 67 13.38 7.68 2.58
N THR A 68 12.05 7.68 2.49
CA THR A 68 11.31 8.16 1.32
C THR A 68 10.52 9.42 1.65
N HIS A 69 10.17 10.13 0.61
CA HIS A 69 9.32 11.31 0.67
C HIS A 69 8.20 11.19 -0.38
N LYS A 70 7.24 12.10 -0.28
CA LYS A 70 6.16 12.21 -1.27
C LYS A 70 6.75 12.43 -2.67
N TRP A 71 6.35 11.59 -3.63
CA TRP A 71 6.59 11.85 -5.04
C TRP A 71 5.59 12.90 -5.56
N ARG A 72 5.78 13.41 -6.80
CA ARG A 72 4.90 14.40 -7.44
C ARG A 72 3.42 13.99 -7.43
N GLU A 73 3.16 12.69 -7.64
CA GLU A 73 1.84 12.08 -7.54
C GLU A 73 1.82 11.05 -6.40
N SER A 74 0.91 11.20 -5.44
CA SER A 74 0.79 10.24 -4.33
C SER A 74 0.14 8.93 -4.77
N PHE A 75 -0.75 8.98 -5.79
CA PHE A 75 -1.57 7.84 -6.20
C PHE A 75 -1.80 7.82 -7.69
N GLN A 76 -1.95 6.61 -8.22
CA GLN A 76 -2.58 6.36 -9.50
C GLN A 76 -3.98 5.80 -9.27
N TRP A 77 -4.96 6.36 -9.99
CA TRP A 77 -6.35 5.94 -9.90
C TRP A 77 -6.79 5.14 -11.12
N SER A 78 -7.68 4.16 -10.91
CA SER A 78 -8.44 3.51 -11.98
C SER A 78 -9.46 4.48 -12.58
N ALA A 79 -10.13 4.05 -13.64
CA ALA A 79 -11.34 4.69 -14.11
C ALA A 79 -12.46 4.51 -13.06
N GLY A 80 -13.39 5.47 -12.99
CA GLY A 80 -14.53 5.44 -12.07
C GLY A 80 -14.71 6.75 -11.32
N ALA A 81 -15.79 6.84 -10.55
CA ALA A 81 -16.09 7.99 -9.71
C ALA A 81 -15.12 8.04 -8.52
N ARG A 82 -14.60 9.22 -8.21
CA ARG A 82 -13.79 9.47 -7.01
C ARG A 82 -14.64 10.14 -5.95
N GLU A 83 -15.63 9.43 -5.45
CA GLU A 83 -16.38 9.97 -4.32
C GLU A 83 -15.48 10.00 -3.08
N GLY A 84 -15.43 11.16 -2.44
CA GLY A 84 -14.82 11.30 -1.12
C GLY A 84 -15.62 10.49 -0.09
N LEU A 85 -15.00 10.20 1.04
CA LEU A 85 -15.68 9.61 2.20
C LEU A 85 -16.96 10.41 2.48
N LYS A 86 -18.13 9.75 2.44
CA LYS A 86 -19.42 10.40 2.73
C LYS A 86 -19.33 11.07 4.10
N LYS A 87 -19.60 12.39 4.17
CA LYS A 87 -19.64 13.14 5.43
C LYS A 87 -20.54 12.40 6.43
N GLY A 88 -20.04 12.10 7.62
CA GLY A 88 -20.81 11.48 8.70
C GLY A 88 -20.64 9.97 8.88
N LYS A 89 -19.93 9.25 8.00
CA LYS A 89 -19.52 7.87 8.30
C LYS A 89 -18.19 7.87 9.02
N TYR A 90 -18.19 7.37 10.26
CA TYR A 90 -16.94 6.96 10.93
C TYR A 90 -16.47 5.67 10.27
N TYR A 91 -15.37 5.76 9.53
CA TYR A 91 -14.67 4.57 9.08
C TYR A 91 -13.58 4.23 10.10
N VAL A 92 -13.56 3.02 10.55
CA VAL A 92 -12.32 2.47 11.15
C VAL A 92 -11.24 2.65 10.09
N SER A 93 -10.08 3.16 10.47
CA SER A 93 -9.03 3.59 9.54
C SER A 93 -8.65 2.54 8.47
N GLY A 94 -8.71 1.25 8.83
CA GLY A 94 -8.45 0.14 7.93
C GLY A 94 -9.52 -0.05 6.84
N ASP A 95 -10.78 0.15 7.15
CA ASP A 95 -11.89 -0.09 6.21
C ASP A 95 -11.93 0.98 5.13
N ALA A 96 -11.65 2.23 5.48
CA ALA A 96 -11.62 3.34 4.53
C ALA A 96 -10.57 3.12 3.43
N ILE A 97 -9.40 2.60 3.77
CA ILE A 97 -8.37 2.33 2.76
C ILE A 97 -8.70 1.11 1.91
N LEU A 98 -9.33 0.08 2.49
CA LEU A 98 -9.78 -1.10 1.75
C LEU A 98 -10.84 -0.73 0.71
N ALA A 99 -11.82 0.11 1.07
CA ALA A 99 -12.83 0.62 0.15
C ALA A 99 -12.24 1.42 -1.02
N GLN A 100 -11.11 2.10 -0.79
CA GLN A 100 -10.41 2.87 -1.82
C GLN A 100 -9.35 2.07 -2.61
N THR A 101 -9.21 0.78 -2.36
CA THR A 101 -8.16 -0.05 -2.98
C THR A 101 -8.68 -1.40 -3.47
N VAL A 102 -9.02 -2.31 -2.55
CA VAL A 102 -9.27 -3.73 -2.85
C VAL A 102 -10.73 -4.13 -2.78
N CYS A 103 -11.56 -3.38 -2.07
CA CYS A 103 -12.99 -3.64 -1.87
C CYS A 103 -13.83 -2.41 -2.24
N PRO A 104 -13.75 -1.87 -3.47
CA PRO A 104 -14.51 -0.69 -3.84
C PRO A 104 -16.02 -0.97 -3.94
N GLU A 105 -16.82 0.04 -3.69
CA GLU A 105 -18.22 0.04 -4.10
C GLU A 105 -18.31 0.05 -5.63
N LYS A 106 -19.40 -0.49 -6.19
CA LYS A 106 -19.61 -0.58 -7.63
C LYS A 106 -19.52 0.80 -8.30
N GLY A 107 -18.68 0.93 -9.31
CA GLY A 107 -18.49 2.17 -10.07
C GLY A 107 -17.48 3.16 -9.47
N GLN A 108 -16.93 2.86 -8.29
CA GLN A 108 -15.91 3.70 -7.67
C GLN A 108 -14.52 3.43 -8.25
N ALA A 109 -13.73 4.49 -8.40
CA ALA A 109 -12.32 4.40 -8.73
C ALA A 109 -11.52 3.89 -7.53
N VAL A 110 -10.48 3.12 -7.79
CA VAL A 110 -9.54 2.64 -6.77
C VAL A 110 -8.15 3.22 -6.98
N LYS A 111 -7.39 3.31 -5.90
CA LYS A 111 -5.96 3.58 -5.95
C LYS A 111 -5.25 2.30 -6.41
N GLU A 112 -4.84 2.29 -7.67
CA GLU A 112 -4.15 1.16 -8.31
C GLU A 112 -2.68 1.07 -7.90
N ALA A 113 -2.08 2.21 -7.57
CA ALA A 113 -0.71 2.32 -7.08
C ALA A 113 -0.58 3.52 -6.13
N PHE A 114 0.29 3.38 -5.15
CA PHE A 114 0.81 4.46 -4.32
C PHE A 114 2.25 4.73 -4.73
N PHE A 115 2.68 5.99 -4.63
CA PHE A 115 4.03 6.36 -5.02
C PHE A 115 4.79 7.01 -3.87
N THR A 116 6.03 6.59 -3.72
CA THR A 116 7.04 7.22 -2.86
C THR A 116 8.32 7.43 -3.66
N GLN A 117 9.20 8.27 -3.17
CA GLN A 117 10.50 8.52 -3.80
C GLN A 117 11.59 8.49 -2.75
N SER A 118 12.68 7.77 -3.01
CA SER A 118 13.86 7.79 -2.17
C SER A 118 14.62 9.12 -2.28
N VAL A 119 15.48 9.39 -1.31
CA VAL A 119 16.39 10.55 -1.36
C VAL A 119 17.37 10.50 -2.54
N LYS A 120 17.58 9.32 -3.12
CA LYS A 120 18.43 9.10 -4.31
C LYS A 120 17.68 9.35 -5.63
N GLY A 121 16.37 9.55 -5.57
CA GLY A 121 15.53 9.81 -6.73
C GLY A 121 14.80 8.58 -7.30
N ASP A 122 15.00 7.39 -6.73
CA ASP A 122 14.26 6.19 -7.15
C ASP A 122 12.79 6.33 -6.79
N VAL A 123 11.90 5.95 -7.71
CA VAL A 123 10.46 6.02 -7.51
C VAL A 123 9.91 4.61 -7.28
N TYR A 124 9.20 4.42 -6.18
CA TYR A 124 8.52 3.17 -5.86
C TYR A 124 7.05 3.27 -6.20
N ALA A 125 6.54 2.23 -6.87
CA ALA A 125 5.12 2.03 -7.10
C ALA A 125 4.62 0.85 -6.26
N ILE A 126 3.84 1.11 -5.24
CA ILE A 126 3.31 0.11 -4.30
C ILE A 126 1.89 -0.24 -4.73
N LEU A 127 1.68 -1.48 -5.13
CA LEU A 127 0.41 -1.97 -5.69
C LEU A 127 -0.45 -2.66 -4.61
N PRO A 128 -1.66 -2.15 -4.28
CA PRO A 128 -2.58 -2.80 -3.34
C PRO A 128 -3.01 -4.20 -3.77
N VAL A 129 -3.10 -4.40 -5.08
CA VAL A 129 -3.42 -5.69 -5.69
C VAL A 129 -2.33 -6.04 -6.69
N LEU A 130 -1.62 -7.11 -6.41
CA LEU A 130 -0.61 -7.64 -7.31
C LEU A 130 -1.23 -8.74 -8.16
N LYS A 131 -1.32 -8.50 -9.47
CA LYS A 131 -1.76 -9.49 -10.47
C LYS A 131 -0.66 -9.66 -11.50
N SER A 132 -0.39 -10.90 -11.88
CA SER A 132 0.50 -11.19 -13.01
C SER A 132 -0.06 -10.61 -14.32
N GLY A 133 0.83 -10.31 -15.25
CA GLY A 133 0.47 -9.72 -16.53
C GLY A 133 0.88 -8.25 -16.65
N LYS A 134 0.22 -7.51 -17.50
CA LYS A 134 0.60 -6.12 -17.81
C LYS A 134 -0.03 -5.14 -16.83
N PHE A 135 0.80 -4.29 -16.26
CA PHE A 135 0.40 -3.15 -15.47
C PHE A 135 0.90 -1.85 -16.11
N VAL A 136 0.07 -0.83 -16.16
CA VAL A 136 0.42 0.46 -16.76
C VAL A 136 0.65 1.50 -15.68
N LEU A 137 1.87 1.97 -15.57
CA LEU A 137 2.24 3.13 -14.76
C LEU A 137 1.98 4.40 -15.60
N LYS A 138 1.01 5.21 -15.17
CA LYS A 138 0.52 6.38 -15.90
C LYS A 138 1.40 7.61 -15.64
N ASN A 139 1.60 8.42 -16.67
CA ASN A 139 2.34 9.68 -16.60
C ASN A 139 3.77 9.56 -16.09
N ILE A 140 4.42 8.44 -16.37
CA ILE A 140 5.84 8.20 -16.04
C ILE A 140 6.59 8.05 -17.34
N GLN A 141 7.63 8.87 -17.51
CA GLN A 141 8.56 8.75 -18.64
C GLN A 141 9.87 8.13 -18.19
N SER A 142 10.34 7.21 -19.00
CA SER A 142 11.64 6.58 -18.81
C SER A 142 12.76 7.50 -19.27
N THR A 143 13.93 7.28 -18.72
CA THR A 143 15.22 7.82 -19.17
C THR A 143 16.07 6.67 -19.73
N ASN A 144 17.20 7.00 -20.34
CA ASN A 144 18.12 5.97 -20.86
C ASN A 144 18.64 4.98 -19.78
N ASN A 145 18.60 5.38 -18.51
CA ASN A 145 19.07 4.58 -17.39
C ASN A 145 17.93 3.92 -16.58
N THR A 146 16.68 4.03 -17.06
CA THR A 146 15.55 3.46 -16.32
C THR A 146 15.66 1.94 -16.22
N ARG A 147 15.63 1.44 -15.00
CA ARG A 147 15.51 0.02 -14.67
C ARG A 147 14.29 -0.17 -13.79
N ILE A 148 13.54 -1.21 -13.99
CA ILE A 148 12.38 -1.56 -13.17
C ILE A 148 12.60 -2.93 -12.59
N SER A 149 12.57 -3.01 -11.28
CA SER A 149 12.69 -4.25 -10.50
C SER A 149 11.51 -4.36 -9.54
N MET A 150 11.33 -5.51 -8.94
CA MET A 150 10.35 -5.74 -7.88
C MET A 150 11.10 -6.09 -6.61
N LEU A 151 10.79 -5.40 -5.52
CA LEU A 151 11.33 -5.73 -4.20
C LEU A 151 10.96 -7.17 -3.83
N GLY A 152 11.89 -7.89 -3.23
CA GLY A 152 11.74 -9.31 -2.93
C GLY A 152 12.02 -10.26 -4.10
N LEU A 153 12.22 -9.75 -5.32
CA LEU A 153 12.67 -10.55 -6.45
C LEU A 153 13.99 -10.02 -6.99
N ASN A 154 15.01 -10.89 -7.08
CA ASN A 154 16.29 -10.52 -7.66
C ASN A 154 16.25 -10.52 -9.21
N LYS A 155 15.23 -9.88 -9.79
CA LYS A 155 15.02 -9.84 -11.24
C LYS A 155 14.57 -8.47 -11.70
N THR A 156 15.13 -8.01 -12.81
CA THR A 156 14.62 -6.86 -13.56
C THR A 156 13.34 -7.28 -14.29
N LEU A 157 12.33 -6.43 -14.21
CA LEU A 157 11.06 -6.66 -14.91
C LEU A 157 11.16 -6.21 -16.37
N LEU A 158 10.43 -6.90 -17.23
CA LEU A 158 10.24 -6.46 -18.62
C LEU A 158 9.29 -5.26 -18.63
N TRP A 159 9.67 -4.23 -19.36
CA TRP A 159 8.86 -3.03 -19.49
C TRP A 159 9.07 -2.35 -20.84
N LYS A 160 8.16 -1.47 -21.21
CA LYS A 160 8.27 -0.62 -22.39
C LYS A 160 7.59 0.71 -22.19
N GLN A 161 8.14 1.76 -22.81
CA GLN A 161 7.49 3.06 -22.87
C GLN A 161 6.33 3.02 -23.89
N LYS A 162 5.18 3.53 -23.48
CA LYS A 162 3.99 3.72 -24.32
C LYS A 162 3.49 5.17 -24.20
N GLY A 163 3.95 6.04 -25.05
CA GLY A 163 3.66 7.46 -24.96
C GLY A 163 4.12 8.04 -23.63
N LYS A 164 3.21 8.57 -22.83
CA LYS A 164 3.50 9.11 -21.48
C LYS A 164 3.47 8.07 -20.35
N ASN A 165 3.31 6.79 -20.68
CA ASN A 165 3.12 5.73 -19.71
C ASN A 165 4.20 4.66 -19.86
N ILE A 166 4.47 3.93 -18.77
CA ILE A 166 5.30 2.73 -18.80
C ILE A 166 4.41 1.51 -18.62
N GLU A 167 4.45 0.55 -19.55
CA GLU A 167 3.83 -0.76 -19.39
C GLU A 167 4.87 -1.72 -18.81
N VAL A 168 4.59 -2.29 -17.64
CA VAL A 168 5.44 -3.25 -16.93
C VAL A 168 4.79 -4.62 -16.98
N THR A 169 5.57 -5.67 -17.19
CA THR A 169 5.10 -7.07 -17.10
C THR A 169 5.39 -7.60 -15.72
N ILE A 170 4.32 -7.83 -14.94
CA ILE A 170 4.39 -8.45 -13.61
C ILE A 170 4.46 -9.98 -13.80
N PRO A 171 5.48 -10.67 -13.26
CA PRO A 171 5.60 -12.11 -13.36
C PRO A 171 4.52 -12.83 -12.53
N VAL A 172 4.33 -14.13 -12.82
CA VAL A 172 3.62 -15.01 -11.90
C VAL A 172 4.49 -15.18 -10.66
N ILE A 173 3.90 -14.95 -9.48
CA ILE A 173 4.55 -15.14 -8.19
C ILE A 173 3.96 -16.40 -7.59
N GLU A 174 4.80 -17.42 -7.44
CA GLU A 174 4.45 -18.61 -6.69
C GLU A 174 4.72 -18.32 -5.21
N TYR A 175 3.67 -18.37 -4.41
CA TYR A 175 3.80 -18.29 -2.96
C TYR A 175 4.20 -19.68 -2.48
N GLY A 176 5.45 -19.81 -2.03
CA GLY A 176 5.93 -21.01 -1.36
C GLY A 176 5.38 -21.12 0.07
#